data_d9c93368ec8088877b27d27d09962689
#
_entry.id   d9c93368ec8088877b27d27d09962689
#
_cell.length_a   1.000
_cell.length_b   1.000
_cell.length_c   1.000
_cell.angle_alpha   90.00
_cell.angle_beta   90.00
_cell.angle_gamma   90.00
#
_symmetry.space_group_name_H-M   'P 1'
#
loop_
_entity.id
_entity.type
_entity.pdbx_description
1 polymer ?
#
loop_
_entity_poly.entity_id
_entity_poly.type
_entity_poly.pdbx_seq_one_letter_code
_entity_poly.pdbx_strand_id
1 'polypeptide(L)'
;VEELKWGCPCYTYEGNNVVLIHGFKEYCALLFHKGALLKDAKKMLIQQTENVQSARQIRFTHLDEITDKETVLKAYIKEAIKVEATGKKVEFKKVSEFKMPIEFKRELDASPSLKKVFESLTAGRQRGYLLYFSSAKRVNTRESRIEKFIPHIMTGKGLDD
;
A
#
# COMPACT_ATOMS: atom_id res chain seq x y z
N VAL A 1 -17.30 12.18 -6.11
CA VAL A 1 -18.42 11.21 -6.04
C VAL A 1 -18.17 10.27 -4.88
N GLU A 2 -19.22 9.79 -4.22
CA GLU A 2 -19.15 8.74 -3.20
C GLU A 2 -19.46 7.39 -3.85
N GLU A 3 -18.64 6.39 -3.55
CA GLU A 3 -18.76 5.01 -4.04
C GLU A 3 -18.50 4.03 -2.89
N LEU A 4 -19.05 2.84 -2.97
CA LEU A 4 -18.71 1.75 -2.04
C LEU A 4 -17.54 0.95 -2.63
N LYS A 5 -16.37 0.98 -1.99
CA LYS A 5 -15.19 0.21 -2.38
C LYS A 5 -14.65 -0.56 -1.18
N TRP A 6 -14.38 -1.84 -1.36
CA TRP A 6 -13.88 -2.73 -0.29
C TRP A 6 -14.75 -2.72 0.98
N GLY A 7 -16.09 -2.56 0.80
CA GLY A 7 -17.03 -2.45 1.90
C GLY A 7 -17.01 -1.13 2.68
N CYS A 8 -16.32 -0.10 2.16
CA CYS A 8 -16.14 1.19 2.82
C CYS A 8 -16.58 2.34 1.91
N PRO A 9 -17.10 3.45 2.48
CA PRO A 9 -17.33 4.69 1.73
C PRO A 9 -16.01 5.23 1.19
N CYS A 10 -15.93 5.35 -0.13
CA CYS A 10 -14.77 5.89 -0.85
C CYS A 10 -15.20 7.12 -1.64
N TYR A 11 -14.52 8.23 -1.46
CA TYR A 11 -14.75 9.47 -2.17
C TYR A 11 -13.75 9.62 -3.29
N THR A 12 -14.26 9.81 -4.51
CA THR A 12 -13.48 9.87 -5.73
C THR A 12 -13.53 11.24 -6.39
N TYR A 13 -12.49 11.58 -7.14
CA TYR A 13 -12.42 12.75 -8.01
C TYR A 13 -12.00 12.29 -9.41
N GLU A 14 -12.84 12.55 -10.43
CA GLU A 14 -12.63 12.10 -11.82
C GLU A 14 -12.29 10.59 -11.92
N GLY A 15 -13.01 9.76 -11.14
CA GLY A 15 -12.84 8.31 -11.11
C GLY A 15 -11.66 7.79 -10.27
N ASN A 16 -10.81 8.69 -9.76
CA ASN A 16 -9.67 8.33 -8.92
C ASN A 16 -10.02 8.41 -7.43
N ASN A 17 -9.55 7.46 -6.64
CA ASN A 17 -9.79 7.42 -5.20
C ASN A 17 -9.01 8.52 -4.48
N VAL A 18 -9.70 9.32 -3.68
CA VAL A 18 -9.11 10.42 -2.90
C VAL A 18 -9.08 10.07 -1.42
N VAL A 19 -10.26 9.80 -0.84
CA VAL A 19 -10.41 9.53 0.60
C VAL A 19 -11.30 8.31 0.81
N LEU A 20 -10.91 7.45 1.73
CA LEU A 20 -11.69 6.30 2.18
C LEU A 20 -11.99 6.46 3.68
N ILE A 21 -13.24 6.19 4.09
CA ILE A 21 -13.60 6.07 5.50
C ILE A 21 -13.57 4.60 5.88
N HIS A 22 -12.71 4.22 6.83
CA HIS A 22 -12.56 2.84 7.25
C HIS A 22 -12.68 2.71 8.77
N GLY A 23 -13.63 1.89 9.22
CA GLY A 23 -13.79 1.51 10.62
C GLY A 23 -12.87 0.33 10.97
N PHE A 24 -12.09 0.50 12.01
CA PHE A 24 -11.31 -0.57 12.66
C PHE A 24 -11.92 -0.87 14.02
N LYS A 25 -11.46 -1.92 14.68
CA LYS A 25 -11.98 -2.31 16.00
C LYS A 25 -11.84 -1.18 17.04
N GLU A 26 -10.69 -0.50 17.03
CA GLU A 26 -10.34 0.48 18.06
C GLU A 26 -10.41 1.94 17.59
N TYR A 27 -10.61 2.19 16.31
CA TYR A 27 -10.65 3.55 15.74
C TYR A 27 -11.33 3.60 14.39
N CYS A 28 -11.77 4.79 14.00
CA CYS A 28 -12.14 5.11 12.62
C CYS A 28 -11.03 5.91 11.96
N ALA A 29 -10.86 5.76 10.66
CA ALA A 29 -9.83 6.47 9.92
C ALA A 29 -10.35 7.13 8.65
N LEU A 30 -9.86 8.34 8.36
CA LEU A 30 -9.81 8.91 7.02
C LEU A 30 -8.49 8.50 6.37
N LEU A 31 -8.56 7.65 5.35
CA LEU A 31 -7.40 7.23 4.58
C LEU A 31 -7.31 8.05 3.30
N PHE A 32 -6.25 8.82 3.16
CA PHE A 32 -5.92 9.59 1.96
C PHE A 32 -5.05 8.73 1.04
N HIS A 33 -5.53 8.39 -0.15
CA HIS A 33 -4.83 7.48 -1.09
C HIS A 33 -3.46 8.02 -1.53
N LYS A 34 -3.33 9.33 -1.75
CA LYS A 34 -2.07 10.01 -2.04
C LYS A 34 -1.58 10.84 -0.84
N GLY A 35 -1.83 10.37 0.38
CA GLY A 35 -1.52 11.11 1.61
C GLY A 35 -0.05 11.51 1.76
N ALA A 36 0.88 10.76 1.15
CA ALA A 36 2.30 11.10 1.14
C ALA A 36 2.62 12.41 0.38
N LEU A 37 1.70 12.92 -0.45
CA LEU A 37 1.85 14.17 -1.19
C LEU A 37 1.21 15.39 -0.48
N LEU A 38 0.51 15.17 0.64
CA LEU A 38 -0.09 16.24 1.42
C LEU A 38 0.97 16.92 2.30
N LYS A 39 0.79 18.22 2.53
CA LYS A 39 1.75 19.03 3.33
C LYS A 39 1.78 18.67 4.81
N ASP A 40 0.70 18.05 5.30
CA ASP A 40 0.52 17.66 6.71
C ASP A 40 0.82 18.80 7.70
N ALA A 41 0.27 19.97 7.45
CA ALA A 41 0.54 21.18 8.22
C ALA A 41 0.23 21.05 9.73
N LYS A 42 -0.63 20.12 10.11
CA LYS A 42 -1.00 19.83 11.51
C LYS A 42 -0.37 18.54 12.06
N LYS A 43 0.48 17.86 11.29
CA LYS A 43 1.16 16.60 11.66
C LYS A 43 0.20 15.52 12.15
N MET A 44 -0.92 15.37 11.41
CA MET A 44 -1.99 14.40 11.73
C MET A 44 -1.92 13.13 10.90
N LEU A 45 -1.11 13.11 9.84
CA LEU A 45 -1.04 11.99 8.92
C LEU A 45 -0.15 10.87 9.46
N ILE A 46 -0.71 9.69 9.55
CA ILE A 46 -0.03 8.48 10.05
C ILE A 46 0.24 7.57 8.87
N GLN A 47 1.47 7.13 8.73
CA GLN A 47 1.84 6.03 7.85
C GLN A 47 1.51 4.71 8.56
N GLN A 48 0.67 3.87 7.95
CA GLN A 48 0.16 2.65 8.59
C GLN A 48 1.28 1.64 8.91
N THR A 49 2.18 1.44 7.96
CA THR A 49 3.39 0.63 8.10
C THR A 49 4.51 1.25 7.27
N GLU A 50 5.76 0.89 7.54
CA GLU A 50 6.93 1.33 6.76
C GLU A 50 6.84 1.02 5.25
N ASN A 51 6.03 0.01 4.89
CA ASN A 51 5.86 -0.44 3.51
C ASN A 51 4.75 0.28 2.75
N VAL A 52 3.89 1.03 3.44
CA VAL A 52 2.84 1.86 2.81
C VAL A 52 3.44 3.16 2.31
N GLN A 53 3.69 3.26 1.02
CA GLN A 53 4.40 4.39 0.44
C GLN A 53 3.48 5.58 0.13
N SER A 54 2.26 5.35 -0.34
CA SER A 54 1.34 6.40 -0.81
C SER A 54 0.33 6.86 0.24
N ALA A 55 -0.40 5.91 0.82
CA ALA A 55 -1.52 6.25 1.70
C ALA A 55 -1.05 6.77 3.06
N ARG A 56 -1.87 7.65 3.65
CA ARG A 56 -1.75 8.12 5.04
C ARG A 56 -3.13 8.15 5.66
N GLN A 57 -3.19 7.99 6.99
CA GLN A 57 -4.43 8.00 7.76
C GLN A 57 -4.45 9.14 8.77
N ILE A 58 -5.64 9.73 8.97
CA ILE A 58 -5.98 10.43 10.21
C ILE A 58 -6.92 9.51 10.98
N ARG A 59 -6.62 9.24 12.24
CA ARG A 59 -7.36 8.30 13.10
C ARG A 59 -8.15 9.03 14.15
N PHE A 60 -9.33 8.48 14.50
CA PHE A 60 -10.25 9.01 15.51
C PHE A 60 -10.72 7.87 16.40
N THR A 61 -10.68 8.08 17.70
CA THR A 61 -11.19 7.14 18.72
C THR A 61 -12.53 7.61 19.30
N HIS A 62 -12.80 8.92 19.22
CA HIS A 62 -14.02 9.57 19.73
C HIS A 62 -14.58 10.56 18.70
N LEU A 63 -15.91 10.77 18.78
CA LEU A 63 -16.63 11.68 17.89
C LEU A 63 -16.15 13.13 18.00
N ASP A 64 -15.84 13.58 19.22
CA ASP A 64 -15.39 14.94 19.49
C ASP A 64 -14.08 15.27 18.74
N GLU A 65 -13.21 14.27 18.53
CA GLU A 65 -11.98 14.47 17.73
C GLU A 65 -12.27 14.85 16.29
N ILE A 66 -13.43 14.48 15.76
CA ILE A 66 -13.87 14.83 14.39
C ILE A 66 -14.52 16.22 14.41
N THR A 67 -15.45 16.46 15.36
CA THR A 67 -16.19 17.72 15.43
C THR A 67 -15.29 18.90 15.74
N ASP A 68 -14.38 18.77 16.69
CA ASP A 68 -13.44 19.83 17.09
C ASP A 68 -12.43 20.16 15.99
N LYS A 69 -12.16 19.19 15.09
CA LYS A 69 -11.19 19.34 14.00
C LYS A 69 -11.84 19.50 12.63
N GLU A 70 -13.15 19.72 12.55
CA GLU A 70 -13.90 19.77 11.30
C GLU A 70 -13.24 20.66 10.23
N THR A 71 -12.90 21.89 10.62
CA THR A 71 -12.24 22.85 9.69
C THR A 71 -10.89 22.33 9.17
N VAL A 72 -10.11 21.70 10.03
CA VAL A 72 -8.81 21.13 9.69
C VAL A 72 -9.00 19.92 8.75
N LEU A 73 -9.93 19.03 9.07
CA LEU A 73 -10.23 17.85 8.24
C LEU A 73 -10.71 18.25 6.84
N LYS A 74 -11.60 19.25 6.77
CA LYS A 74 -12.03 19.83 5.48
C LYS A 74 -10.84 20.40 4.68
N ALA A 75 -9.85 20.99 5.34
CA ALA A 75 -8.65 21.49 4.66
C ALA A 75 -7.81 20.35 4.08
N TYR A 76 -7.61 19.23 4.82
CA TYR A 76 -6.92 18.04 4.31
C TYR A 76 -7.64 17.41 3.11
N ILE A 77 -8.97 17.31 3.18
CA ILE A 77 -9.79 16.78 2.07
C ILE A 77 -9.65 17.67 0.82
N LYS A 78 -9.77 18.99 0.99
CA LYS A 78 -9.59 19.94 -0.13
C LYS A 78 -8.18 19.87 -0.72
N GLU A 79 -7.16 19.70 0.10
CA GLU A 79 -5.78 19.53 -0.38
C GLU A 79 -5.64 18.21 -1.15
N ALA A 80 -6.21 17.10 -0.65
CA ALA A 80 -6.20 15.81 -1.33
C ALA A 80 -6.87 15.86 -2.71
N ILE A 81 -8.01 16.56 -2.83
CA ILE A 81 -8.68 16.80 -4.12
C ILE A 81 -7.77 17.59 -5.05
N LYS A 82 -7.10 18.65 -4.57
CA LYS A 82 -6.16 19.44 -5.38
C LYS A 82 -4.97 18.59 -5.86
N VAL A 83 -4.41 17.76 -4.98
CA VAL A 83 -3.33 16.83 -5.36
C VAL A 83 -3.79 15.89 -6.46
N GLU A 84 -5.02 15.35 -6.35
CA GLU A 84 -5.58 14.50 -7.42
C GLU A 84 -5.76 15.26 -8.73
N ALA A 85 -6.36 16.45 -8.69
CA ALA A 85 -6.59 17.32 -9.86
C ALA A 85 -5.29 17.72 -10.58
N THR A 86 -4.15 17.78 -9.89
CA THR A 86 -2.86 18.08 -10.53
C THR A 86 -2.25 16.90 -11.27
N GLY A 87 -2.84 15.70 -11.18
CA GLY A 87 -2.31 14.48 -11.77
C GLY A 87 -0.98 13.99 -11.14
N LYS A 88 -0.54 14.60 -10.02
CA LYS A 88 0.70 14.17 -9.32
C LYS A 88 0.61 12.72 -8.92
N LYS A 89 1.71 12.00 -9.13
CA LYS A 89 1.87 10.59 -8.75
C LYS A 89 2.89 10.50 -7.62
N VAL A 90 2.64 9.55 -6.70
CA VAL A 90 3.63 9.20 -5.68
C VAL A 90 4.74 8.40 -6.35
N GLU A 91 5.97 8.80 -6.12
CA GLU A 91 7.13 8.02 -6.56
C GLU A 91 7.31 6.82 -5.62
N PHE A 92 7.19 5.63 -6.18
CA PHE A 92 7.38 4.39 -5.45
C PHE A 92 8.84 3.95 -5.55
N LYS A 93 9.34 3.38 -4.46
CA LYS A 93 10.64 2.70 -4.46
C LYS A 93 10.68 1.66 -5.59
N LYS A 94 11.80 1.60 -6.29
CA LYS A 94 12.04 0.58 -7.31
C LYS A 94 12.14 -0.80 -6.65
N VAL A 95 11.82 -1.85 -7.39
CA VAL A 95 11.93 -3.24 -6.89
C VAL A 95 13.35 -3.56 -6.40
N SER A 96 14.35 -3.02 -7.08
CA SER A 96 15.77 -3.18 -6.71
C SER A 96 16.17 -2.59 -5.35
N GLU A 97 15.33 -1.70 -4.78
CA GLU A 97 15.55 -1.12 -3.46
C GLU A 97 14.99 -1.99 -2.31
N PHE A 98 14.28 -3.07 -2.66
CA PHE A 98 13.78 -4.04 -1.69
C PHE A 98 14.77 -5.17 -1.50
N LYS A 99 14.90 -5.62 -0.25
CA LYS A 99 15.78 -6.73 0.08
C LYS A 99 15.34 -8.00 -0.65
N MET A 100 16.22 -8.55 -1.48
CA MET A 100 16.05 -9.85 -2.10
C MET A 100 16.57 -10.92 -1.13
N PRO A 101 15.74 -11.84 -0.61
CA PRO A 101 16.20 -12.95 0.19
C PRO A 101 17.17 -13.82 -0.61
N ILE A 102 18.27 -14.25 0.01
CA ILE A 102 19.28 -15.07 -0.67
C ILE A 102 18.71 -16.40 -1.15
N GLU A 103 17.75 -16.94 -0.40
CA GLU A 103 17.06 -18.17 -0.76
C GLU A 103 16.27 -17.99 -2.07
N PHE A 104 15.55 -16.88 -2.21
CA PHE A 104 14.79 -16.60 -3.43
C PHE A 104 15.69 -16.27 -4.61
N LYS A 105 16.78 -15.52 -4.35
CA LYS A 105 17.79 -15.26 -5.38
C LYS A 105 18.37 -16.57 -5.95
N ARG A 106 18.66 -17.53 -5.07
CA ARG A 106 19.16 -18.86 -5.49
C ARG A 106 18.16 -19.58 -6.42
N GLU A 107 16.87 -19.56 -6.10
CA GLU A 107 15.83 -20.16 -6.97
C GLU A 107 15.73 -19.46 -8.33
N LEU A 108 15.80 -18.12 -8.34
CA LEU A 108 15.81 -17.34 -9.60
C LEU A 108 17.05 -17.64 -10.45
N ASP A 109 18.22 -17.79 -9.82
CA ASP A 109 19.47 -18.09 -10.52
C ASP A 109 19.49 -19.55 -11.05
N ALA A 110 18.82 -20.48 -10.36
CA ALA A 110 18.69 -21.88 -10.76
C ALA A 110 17.63 -22.09 -11.86
N SER A 111 16.63 -21.21 -11.99
CA SER A 111 15.55 -21.34 -12.94
C SER A 111 15.35 -20.08 -13.80
N PRO A 112 15.92 -20.02 -15.00
CA PRO A 112 15.75 -18.89 -15.93
C PRO A 112 14.28 -18.61 -16.27
N SER A 113 13.43 -19.64 -16.33
CA SER A 113 12.00 -19.50 -16.58
C SER A 113 11.31 -18.78 -15.42
N LEU A 114 11.57 -19.17 -14.18
CA LEU A 114 11.05 -18.51 -12.98
C LEU A 114 11.50 -17.05 -12.93
N LYS A 115 12.77 -16.79 -13.18
CA LYS A 115 13.33 -15.45 -13.23
C LYS A 115 12.62 -14.57 -14.25
N LYS A 116 12.46 -15.04 -15.48
CA LYS A 116 11.78 -14.33 -16.56
C LYS A 116 10.33 -13.98 -16.18
N VAL A 117 9.61 -14.94 -15.63
CA VAL A 117 8.21 -14.71 -15.22
C VAL A 117 8.14 -13.74 -14.05
N PHE A 118 8.98 -13.91 -13.02
CA PHE A 118 9.02 -12.97 -11.90
C PHE A 118 9.33 -11.53 -12.34
N GLU A 119 10.30 -11.33 -13.23
CA GLU A 119 10.66 -10.02 -13.78
C GLU A 119 9.55 -9.41 -14.64
N SER A 120 8.69 -10.23 -15.24
CA SER A 120 7.52 -9.76 -16.01
C SER A 120 6.31 -9.36 -15.14
N LEU A 121 6.30 -9.71 -13.86
CA LEU A 121 5.26 -9.27 -12.93
C LEU A 121 5.31 -7.75 -12.75
N THR A 122 4.15 -7.17 -12.43
CA THR A 122 4.11 -5.75 -12.05
C THR A 122 5.01 -5.47 -10.85
N ALA A 123 5.59 -4.27 -10.75
CA ALA A 123 6.44 -3.88 -9.62
C ALA A 123 5.75 -4.08 -8.26
N GLY A 124 4.43 -3.90 -8.19
CA GLY A 124 3.63 -4.17 -6.99
C GLY A 124 3.65 -5.65 -6.59
N ARG A 125 3.45 -6.55 -7.55
CA ARG A 125 3.47 -8.00 -7.31
C ARG A 125 4.87 -8.48 -6.91
N GLN A 126 5.92 -8.04 -7.63
CA GLN A 126 7.30 -8.36 -7.26
C GLN A 126 7.60 -7.91 -5.82
N ARG A 127 7.27 -6.68 -5.47
CA ARG A 127 7.46 -6.14 -4.13
C ARG A 127 6.70 -6.93 -3.07
N GLY A 128 5.46 -7.33 -3.35
CA GLY A 128 4.65 -8.16 -2.45
C GLY A 128 5.38 -9.44 -2.05
N TYR A 129 5.90 -10.18 -3.02
CA TYR A 129 6.70 -11.38 -2.78
C TYR A 129 7.97 -11.11 -1.98
N LEU A 130 8.74 -10.08 -2.37
CA LEU A 130 9.99 -9.75 -1.67
C LEU A 130 9.75 -9.40 -0.20
N LEU A 131 8.70 -8.62 0.08
CA LEU A 131 8.33 -8.27 1.45
C LEU A 131 7.85 -9.49 2.24
N TYR A 132 7.02 -10.34 1.64
CA TYR A 132 6.50 -11.54 2.29
C TYR A 132 7.61 -12.53 2.64
N PHE A 133 8.52 -12.80 1.70
CA PHE A 133 9.64 -13.70 1.95
C PHE A 133 10.60 -13.10 2.98
N SER A 134 10.96 -11.82 2.86
CA SER A 134 11.89 -11.14 3.77
C SER A 134 11.36 -10.98 5.19
N SER A 135 10.05 -10.98 5.41
CA SER A 135 9.45 -10.82 6.74
C SER A 135 9.70 -12.02 7.66
N ALA A 136 10.02 -13.19 7.11
CA ALA A 136 10.33 -14.38 7.90
C ALA A 136 11.78 -14.32 8.41
N LYS A 137 11.94 -14.43 9.74
CA LYS A 137 13.26 -14.41 10.40
C LYS A 137 14.07 -15.68 10.14
N ARG A 138 13.41 -16.85 10.11
CA ARG A 138 14.07 -18.16 9.95
C ARG A 138 14.22 -18.53 8.48
N VAL A 139 15.38 -19.08 8.11
CA VAL A 139 15.69 -19.57 6.76
C VAL A 139 14.65 -20.57 6.28
N ASN A 140 14.39 -21.63 7.04
CA ASN A 140 13.42 -22.67 6.66
C ASN A 140 12.02 -22.10 6.38
N THR A 141 11.61 -21.07 7.12
CA THR A 141 10.31 -20.41 6.88
C THR A 141 10.33 -19.64 5.57
N ARG A 142 11.45 -19.00 5.22
CA ARG A 142 11.60 -18.31 3.92
C ARG A 142 11.57 -19.30 2.78
N GLU A 143 12.32 -20.40 2.90
CA GLU A 143 12.35 -21.47 1.87
C GLU A 143 10.96 -22.07 1.65
N SER A 144 10.25 -22.46 2.71
CA SER A 144 8.87 -22.97 2.61
C SER A 144 7.89 -21.98 1.97
N ARG A 145 8.03 -20.69 2.28
CA ARG A 145 7.21 -19.64 1.64
C ARG A 145 7.53 -19.51 0.15
N ILE A 146 8.80 -19.51 -0.21
CA ILE A 146 9.24 -19.41 -1.60
C ILE A 146 8.73 -20.60 -2.40
N GLU A 147 8.96 -21.82 -1.93
CA GLU A 147 8.47 -23.05 -2.55
C GLU A 147 6.97 -23.04 -2.77
N LYS A 148 6.20 -22.65 -1.75
CA LYS A 148 4.74 -22.52 -1.84
C LYS A 148 4.28 -21.57 -2.95
N PHE A 149 5.00 -20.46 -3.18
CA PHE A 149 4.57 -19.41 -4.10
C PHE A 149 5.22 -19.45 -5.49
N ILE A 150 6.20 -20.31 -5.73
CA ILE A 150 6.75 -20.53 -7.08
C ILE A 150 5.64 -20.82 -8.10
N PRO A 151 4.65 -21.73 -7.86
CA PRO A 151 3.57 -21.98 -8.80
C PRO A 151 2.71 -20.74 -9.08
N HIS A 152 2.46 -19.88 -8.09
CA HIS A 152 1.72 -18.62 -8.26
C HIS A 152 2.50 -17.65 -9.15
N ILE A 153 3.80 -17.51 -8.90
CA ILE A 153 4.68 -16.68 -9.73
C ILE A 153 4.67 -17.18 -11.17
N MET A 154 4.82 -18.51 -11.37
CA MET A 154 4.86 -19.12 -12.71
C MET A 154 3.56 -18.92 -13.51
N THR A 155 2.43 -18.69 -12.84
CA THR A 155 1.14 -18.35 -13.49
C THR A 155 0.92 -16.85 -13.62
N GLY A 156 1.91 -16.01 -13.29
CA GLY A 156 1.82 -14.54 -13.39
C GLY A 156 0.98 -13.89 -12.30
N LYS A 157 0.64 -14.62 -11.24
CA LYS A 157 -0.18 -14.13 -10.12
C LYS A 157 0.61 -13.35 -9.10
N GLY A 158 -0.06 -12.49 -8.35
CA GLY A 158 0.46 -11.82 -7.16
C GLY A 158 0.26 -12.67 -5.90
N LEU A 159 0.69 -12.13 -4.78
CA LEU A 159 0.65 -12.84 -3.48
C LEU A 159 -0.80 -13.13 -3.02
N ASP A 160 -1.72 -12.22 -3.32
CA ASP A 160 -3.12 -12.22 -2.85
C ASP A 160 -4.14 -12.48 -4.00
N ASP A 161 -3.66 -12.91 -5.19
CA ASP A 161 -4.52 -13.18 -6.35
C ASP A 161 -5.17 -14.58 -6.30
#